data_4ff38b24a5eb97ed130c661e40229b53
#
_entry.id   4ff38b24a5eb97ed130c661e40229b53
#
_cell.length_a   1.000
_cell.length_b   1.000
_cell.length_c   1.000
_cell.angle_alpha   90.00
_cell.angle_beta   90.00
_cell.angle_gamma   90.00
#
_symmetry.space_group_name_H-M   'P 1'
#
loop_
_entity.id
_entity.type
_entity.pdbx_description
1 polymer ?
#
loop_
_entity_poly.entity_id
_entity_poly.type
_entity_poly.pdbx_seq_one_letter_code
_entity_poly.pdbx_strand_id
1 'polypeptide(L)'
;MIQQTSLPYTDDMDKFIRSVIATCDFVRAKKRGKKDINLSFDEWNVWFHTREADDEFMEKDPWHIAPPLLEDQYSFEDALLVGLMLITLMKHADRVKMACLAQLVNVIAPIMTEKDGGKAWRQTIFYPFMHASRYGRGMVLQPVIDTPVHDTKEHENVTDLSSVAVWNEADEELTVFAVNRNIDEIWNLLQIYEAWKDIS
;
A
#
# COMPACT_ATOMS: atom_id res chain seq x y z
N MET A 1 11.74 14.35 9.61
CA MET A 1 12.03 13.37 10.69
C MET A 1 11.03 12.26 10.50
N ILE A 2 11.47 11.05 10.16
CA ILE A 2 10.58 9.88 9.97
C ILE A 2 9.88 9.60 11.29
N GLN A 3 8.56 9.67 11.32
CA GLN A 3 7.81 9.30 12.52
C GLN A 3 7.64 7.78 12.54
N GLN A 4 8.26 7.10 13.49
CA GLN A 4 8.13 5.65 13.75
C GLN A 4 6.68 5.15 13.85
N THR A 5 5.72 6.06 13.94
CA THR A 5 4.31 5.79 14.21
C THR A 5 3.48 5.45 12.98
N SER A 6 3.93 5.76 11.77
CA SER A 6 3.10 5.62 10.56
C SER A 6 3.17 4.24 9.89
N LEU A 7 4.32 3.59 9.90
CA LEU A 7 4.49 2.29 9.23
C LEU A 7 3.63 1.13 9.77
N PRO A 8 3.32 1.06 11.09
CA PRO A 8 2.42 0.02 11.62
C PRO A 8 0.95 0.15 11.25
N TYR A 9 0.47 1.30 10.79
CA TYR A 9 -0.94 1.47 10.39
C TYR A 9 -1.39 0.53 9.27
N THR A 10 -0.47 -0.05 8.52
CA THR A 10 -0.80 -1.07 7.53
C THR A 10 -1.28 -2.39 8.15
N ASP A 11 -0.93 -2.65 9.42
CA ASP A 11 -1.45 -3.79 10.18
C ASP A 11 -2.95 -3.61 10.51
N ASP A 12 -3.40 -2.36 10.67
CA ASP A 12 -4.83 -2.06 10.83
C ASP A 12 -5.62 -2.25 9.53
N MET A 13 -5.01 -1.93 8.39
CA MET A 13 -5.58 -2.26 7.07
C MET A 13 -5.74 -3.77 6.90
N ASP A 14 -4.75 -4.58 7.29
CA ASP A 14 -4.82 -6.04 7.26
C ASP A 14 -5.96 -6.56 8.15
N LYS A 15 -6.05 -6.09 9.39
CA LYS A 15 -7.13 -6.44 10.32
C LYS A 15 -8.51 -6.05 9.79
N PHE A 16 -8.63 -4.88 9.18
CA PHE A 16 -9.87 -4.41 8.56
C PHE A 16 -10.31 -5.35 7.43
N ILE A 17 -9.41 -5.66 6.49
CA ILE A 17 -9.70 -6.58 5.38
C ILE A 17 -10.14 -7.94 5.90
N ARG A 18 -9.42 -8.52 6.87
CA ARG A 18 -9.78 -9.81 7.49
C ARG A 18 -11.16 -9.77 8.15
N SER A 19 -11.49 -8.69 8.84
CA SER A 19 -12.79 -8.52 9.51
C SER A 19 -13.94 -8.49 8.51
N VAL A 20 -13.78 -7.79 7.39
CA VAL A 20 -14.78 -7.74 6.32
C VAL A 20 -14.92 -9.11 5.66
N ILE A 21 -13.81 -9.79 5.36
CA ILE A 21 -13.81 -11.14 4.80
C ILE A 21 -14.57 -12.11 5.73
N ALA A 22 -14.23 -12.11 7.03
CA ALA A 22 -14.89 -12.96 8.01
C ALA A 22 -16.40 -12.70 8.10
N THR A 23 -16.82 -11.45 8.02
CA THR A 23 -18.24 -11.08 8.00
C THR A 23 -18.94 -11.61 6.74
N CYS A 24 -18.31 -11.47 5.58
CA CYS A 24 -18.83 -12.01 4.31
C CYS A 24 -18.98 -13.55 4.37
N ASP A 25 -17.99 -14.23 4.92
CA ASP A 25 -17.99 -15.69 5.05
C ASP A 25 -19.03 -16.19 6.05
N PHE A 26 -19.20 -15.49 7.18
CA PHE A 26 -20.28 -15.76 8.12
C PHE A 26 -21.67 -15.67 7.45
N VAL A 27 -21.92 -14.58 6.71
CA VAL A 27 -23.19 -14.39 6.00
C VAL A 27 -23.39 -15.46 4.93
N ARG A 28 -22.34 -15.81 4.17
CA ARG A 28 -22.37 -16.90 3.19
C ARG A 28 -22.76 -18.23 3.83
N ALA A 29 -22.11 -18.59 4.93
CA ALA A 29 -22.40 -19.82 5.66
C ALA A 29 -23.83 -19.84 6.20
N LYS A 30 -24.28 -18.76 6.82
CA LYS A 30 -25.64 -18.63 7.38
C LYS A 30 -26.73 -18.75 6.30
N LYS A 31 -26.48 -18.18 5.12
CA LYS A 31 -27.40 -18.25 3.97
C LYS A 31 -27.21 -19.53 3.15
N ARG A 32 -26.29 -20.42 3.51
CA ARG A 32 -25.90 -21.60 2.74
C ARG A 32 -25.55 -21.27 1.26
N GLY A 33 -24.97 -20.09 1.06
CA GLY A 33 -24.56 -19.60 -0.24
C GLY A 33 -23.32 -20.30 -0.77
N LYS A 34 -23.23 -20.40 -2.11
CA LYS A 34 -22.05 -20.99 -2.78
C LYS A 34 -21.11 -19.94 -3.35
N LYS A 35 -21.54 -18.66 -3.38
CA LYS A 35 -20.80 -17.55 -3.96
C LYS A 35 -19.89 -16.90 -2.92
N ASP A 36 -18.62 -16.77 -3.23
CA ASP A 36 -17.70 -15.93 -2.47
C ASP A 36 -17.96 -14.45 -2.78
N ILE A 37 -17.97 -13.64 -1.73
CA ILE A 37 -18.07 -12.19 -1.85
C ILE A 37 -16.64 -11.64 -1.82
N ASN A 38 -16.20 -11.12 -2.95
CA ASN A 38 -14.91 -10.47 -3.07
C ASN A 38 -15.01 -9.00 -2.67
N LEU A 39 -13.87 -8.40 -2.35
CA LEU A 39 -13.76 -7.01 -1.97
C LEU A 39 -13.26 -6.16 -3.14
N SER A 40 -13.87 -5.00 -3.29
CA SER A 40 -13.33 -3.85 -3.99
C SER A 40 -12.83 -2.87 -2.94
N PHE A 41 -11.54 -2.61 -2.91
CA PHE A 41 -10.92 -1.60 -2.05
C PHE A 41 -10.81 -0.31 -2.85
N ASP A 42 -11.92 0.42 -2.89
CA ASP A 42 -12.18 1.44 -3.90
C ASP A 42 -11.36 2.70 -3.74
N GLU A 43 -10.95 3.02 -2.51
CA GLU A 43 -10.27 4.26 -2.21
C GLU A 43 -9.26 4.04 -1.08
N TRP A 44 -7.99 4.27 -1.37
CA TRP A 44 -6.91 4.19 -0.40
C TRP A 44 -5.72 5.05 -0.86
N ASN A 45 -5.03 5.66 0.08
CA ASN A 45 -3.77 6.37 -0.10
C ASN A 45 -3.22 6.76 1.28
N VAL A 46 -2.03 7.32 1.32
CA VAL A 46 -1.52 8.06 2.47
C VAL A 46 -2.13 9.46 2.45
N TRP A 47 -2.82 9.83 3.52
CA TRP A 47 -3.41 11.14 3.64
C TRP A 47 -3.02 11.80 4.97
N PHE A 48 -2.26 12.85 4.89
CA PHE A 48 -1.78 13.63 6.03
C PHE A 48 -2.18 15.11 5.95
N HIS A 49 -2.83 15.51 4.87
CA HIS A 49 -3.20 16.90 4.61
C HIS A 49 -4.12 17.45 5.71
N THR A 50 -3.78 18.65 6.22
CA THR A 50 -4.66 19.38 7.11
C THR A 50 -5.52 20.34 6.31
N ARG A 51 -6.80 20.38 6.57
CA ARG A 51 -7.75 21.28 5.88
C ARG A 51 -7.48 22.76 6.14
N GLU A 52 -6.75 23.08 7.21
CA GLU A 52 -6.48 24.46 7.63
C GLU A 52 -5.83 25.30 6.52
N ALA A 53 -4.87 24.73 5.77
CA ALA A 53 -4.24 25.47 4.66
C ALA A 53 -5.20 25.72 3.49
N ASP A 54 -6.07 24.75 3.19
CA ASP A 54 -7.10 24.89 2.16
C ASP A 54 -8.18 25.88 2.59
N ASP A 55 -8.62 25.82 3.85
CA ASP A 55 -9.60 26.73 4.42
C ASP A 55 -9.09 28.18 4.41
N GLU A 56 -7.83 28.41 4.82
CA GLU A 56 -7.20 29.72 4.73
C GLU A 56 -7.08 30.24 3.28
N PHE A 57 -6.77 29.37 2.34
CA PHE A 57 -6.72 29.73 0.92
C PHE A 57 -8.11 30.12 0.41
N MET A 58 -9.14 29.33 0.72
CA MET A 58 -10.50 29.57 0.29
C MET A 58 -11.15 30.80 0.95
N GLU A 59 -10.73 31.14 2.17
CA GLU A 59 -11.15 32.40 2.82
C GLU A 59 -10.58 33.64 2.12
N LYS A 60 -9.33 33.56 1.64
CA LYS A 60 -8.67 34.66 0.93
C LYS A 60 -9.14 34.86 -0.49
N ASP A 61 -9.44 33.77 -1.20
CA ASP A 61 -9.89 33.80 -2.60
C ASP A 61 -10.97 32.73 -2.87
N PRO A 62 -12.20 32.93 -2.35
CA PRO A 62 -13.25 31.93 -2.35
C PRO A 62 -13.78 31.57 -3.76
N TRP A 63 -13.44 32.39 -4.76
CA TRP A 63 -13.89 32.18 -6.14
C TRP A 63 -12.75 31.86 -7.11
N HIS A 64 -11.64 31.39 -6.57
CA HIS A 64 -10.50 31.00 -7.39
C HIS A 64 -10.88 29.87 -8.34
N ILE A 65 -10.48 30.00 -9.61
CA ILE A 65 -10.71 28.95 -10.61
C ILE A 65 -9.68 27.84 -10.45
N ALA A 66 -10.13 26.60 -10.22
CA ALA A 66 -9.30 25.43 -10.02
C ALA A 66 -8.21 25.64 -8.94
N PRO A 67 -8.61 25.84 -7.67
CA PRO A 67 -7.65 26.03 -6.58
C PRO A 67 -6.79 24.75 -6.41
N PRO A 68 -5.53 24.90 -5.97
CA PRO A 68 -4.61 23.77 -5.75
C PRO A 68 -4.89 23.05 -4.44
N LEU A 69 -6.14 22.60 -4.23
CA LEU A 69 -6.55 21.88 -3.03
C LEU A 69 -6.08 20.44 -3.04
N LEU A 70 -5.60 19.94 -1.88
CA LEU A 70 -5.11 18.57 -1.72
C LEU A 70 -3.97 18.20 -2.69
N GLU A 71 -3.18 19.17 -3.10
CA GLU A 71 -1.97 18.95 -3.88
C GLU A 71 -0.79 18.58 -2.97
N ASP A 72 -0.93 17.47 -2.24
CA ASP A 72 0.04 17.02 -1.25
C ASP A 72 1.38 16.63 -1.89
N GLN A 73 2.47 16.93 -1.19
CA GLN A 73 3.83 16.56 -1.59
C GLN A 73 4.30 15.35 -0.79
N TYR A 74 4.45 14.23 -1.46
CA TYR A 74 4.81 12.97 -0.84
C TYR A 74 6.31 12.81 -0.63
N SER A 75 6.67 12.36 0.57
CA SER A 75 8.03 12.04 1.01
C SER A 75 8.44 10.62 0.60
N PHE A 76 9.66 10.21 0.95
CA PHE A 76 10.09 8.83 0.83
C PHE A 76 9.38 7.90 1.82
N GLU A 77 9.05 8.38 3.01
CA GLU A 77 8.27 7.64 4.00
C GLU A 77 6.88 7.26 3.46
N ASP A 78 6.22 8.20 2.76
CA ASP A 78 4.93 7.94 2.13
C ASP A 78 5.04 6.86 1.05
N ALA A 79 6.15 6.81 0.32
CA ALA A 79 6.41 5.74 -0.65
C ALA A 79 6.54 4.38 0.04
N LEU A 80 7.18 4.30 1.21
CA LEU A 80 7.25 3.07 2.00
C LEU A 80 5.87 2.65 2.50
N LEU A 81 5.05 3.60 2.95
CA LEU A 81 3.68 3.34 3.38
C LEU A 81 2.81 2.81 2.23
N VAL A 82 2.87 3.44 1.06
CA VAL A 82 2.17 2.95 -0.14
C VAL A 82 2.67 1.55 -0.51
N GLY A 83 3.97 1.28 -0.41
CA GLY A 83 4.56 -0.04 -0.61
C GLY A 83 3.98 -1.08 0.36
N LEU A 84 3.88 -0.76 1.63
CA LEU A 84 3.28 -1.63 2.66
C LEU A 84 1.80 -1.88 2.42
N MET A 85 1.02 -0.85 2.04
CA MET A 85 -0.39 -1.00 1.69
C MET A 85 -0.55 -1.94 0.49
N LEU A 86 0.29 -1.82 -0.54
CA LEU A 86 0.29 -2.69 -1.71
C LEU A 86 0.64 -4.13 -1.34
N ILE A 87 1.64 -4.35 -0.48
CA ILE A 87 1.99 -5.67 0.06
C ILE A 87 0.78 -6.27 0.78
N THR A 88 0.08 -5.49 1.62
CA THR A 88 -1.12 -5.94 2.34
C THR A 88 -2.23 -6.32 1.36
N LEU A 89 -2.51 -5.50 0.35
CA LEU A 89 -3.51 -5.80 -0.67
C LEU A 89 -3.18 -7.06 -1.46
N MET A 90 -1.92 -7.25 -1.84
CA MET A 90 -1.46 -8.48 -2.53
C MET A 90 -1.58 -9.72 -1.65
N LYS A 91 -1.28 -9.65 -0.36
CA LYS A 91 -1.48 -10.77 0.59
C LYS A 91 -2.94 -11.26 0.63
N HIS A 92 -3.88 -10.40 0.32
CA HIS A 92 -5.32 -10.69 0.28
C HIS A 92 -5.88 -10.83 -1.15
N ALA A 93 -5.04 -11.07 -2.16
CA ALA A 93 -5.46 -11.14 -3.56
C ALA A 93 -6.45 -12.29 -3.87
N ASP A 94 -6.59 -13.27 -2.98
CA ASP A 94 -7.64 -14.29 -3.03
C ASP A 94 -9.04 -13.67 -2.89
N ARG A 95 -9.19 -12.58 -2.11
CA ARG A 95 -10.48 -11.94 -1.80
C ARG A 95 -10.56 -10.48 -2.26
N VAL A 96 -9.49 -9.71 -2.23
CA VAL A 96 -9.41 -8.35 -2.77
C VAL A 96 -9.15 -8.43 -4.26
N LYS A 97 -10.17 -8.16 -5.07
CA LYS A 97 -10.10 -8.27 -6.54
C LYS A 97 -9.92 -6.94 -7.25
N MET A 98 -10.13 -5.85 -6.55
CA MET A 98 -9.93 -4.50 -7.05
C MET A 98 -9.35 -3.63 -5.93
N ALA A 99 -8.38 -2.78 -6.26
CA ALA A 99 -7.81 -1.80 -5.35
C ALA A 99 -7.46 -0.53 -6.14
N CYS A 100 -8.07 0.60 -5.78
CA CYS A 100 -7.95 1.85 -6.51
C CYS A 100 -7.25 2.91 -5.68
N LEU A 101 -6.08 3.36 -6.12
CA LEU A 101 -5.39 4.47 -5.48
C LEU A 101 -6.17 5.77 -5.70
N ALA A 102 -6.44 6.49 -4.65
CA ALA A 102 -7.07 7.81 -4.69
C ALA A 102 -6.01 8.90 -4.50
N GLN A 103 -5.73 9.72 -5.50
CA GLN A 103 -6.21 9.75 -6.87
C GLN A 103 -5.04 9.59 -7.84
N LEU A 104 -5.21 9.95 -9.13
CA LEU A 104 -4.15 9.69 -10.12
C LEU A 104 -3.29 10.92 -10.42
N VAL A 105 -3.92 12.10 -10.57
CA VAL A 105 -3.24 13.32 -11.01
C VAL A 105 -3.64 14.49 -10.12
N ASN A 106 -2.67 15.24 -9.66
CA ASN A 106 -2.68 16.45 -8.85
C ASN A 106 -3.29 16.29 -7.45
N VAL A 107 -4.49 15.80 -7.30
CA VAL A 107 -5.19 15.68 -6.02
C VAL A 107 -4.75 14.41 -5.30
N ILE A 108 -4.07 14.54 -4.16
CA ILE A 108 -3.46 13.41 -3.39
C ILE A 108 -2.84 12.33 -4.30
N ALA A 109 -2.05 12.75 -5.25
CA ALA A 109 -1.77 11.95 -6.45
C ALA A 109 -0.29 11.59 -6.64
N PRO A 110 0.00 10.44 -7.26
CA PRO A 110 1.36 10.04 -7.64
C PRO A 110 1.93 10.85 -8.80
N ILE A 111 1.11 11.57 -9.57
CA ILE A 111 1.52 12.38 -10.72
C ILE A 111 1.06 13.82 -10.50
N MET A 112 1.97 14.75 -10.69
CA MET A 112 1.70 16.18 -10.62
C MET A 112 1.93 16.83 -11.98
N THR A 113 1.20 17.91 -12.25
CA THR A 113 1.34 18.70 -13.47
C THR A 113 1.36 20.20 -13.16
N GLU A 114 2.15 20.94 -13.93
CA GLU A 114 2.08 22.40 -13.94
C GLU A 114 0.89 22.89 -14.79
N LYS A 115 0.45 24.12 -14.51
CA LYS A 115 -0.61 24.80 -15.29
C LYS A 115 -0.19 25.05 -16.75
N ASP A 116 -1.17 25.27 -17.59
CA ASP A 116 -1.02 25.76 -18.99
C ASP A 116 -0.13 24.88 -19.88
N GLY A 117 -0.18 23.57 -19.70
CA GLY A 117 0.61 22.62 -20.49
C GLY A 117 2.09 22.55 -20.12
N GLY A 118 2.42 22.94 -18.89
CA GLY A 118 3.76 22.83 -18.32
C GLY A 118 4.21 21.40 -18.09
N LYS A 119 5.19 21.20 -17.21
CA LYS A 119 5.79 19.89 -16.94
C LYS A 119 4.84 18.98 -16.16
N ALA A 120 5.01 17.68 -16.37
CA ALA A 120 4.47 16.66 -15.50
C ALA A 120 5.62 15.91 -14.82
N TRP A 121 5.43 15.55 -13.54
CA TRP A 121 6.43 14.76 -12.80
C TRP A 121 5.76 13.70 -11.94
N ARG A 122 6.56 12.72 -11.55
CA ARG A 122 6.14 11.62 -10.67
C ARG A 122 6.59 11.92 -9.26
N GLN A 123 5.70 11.75 -8.30
CA GLN A 123 6.01 11.79 -6.89
C GLN A 123 6.58 10.45 -6.40
N THR A 124 7.07 10.41 -5.19
CA THR A 124 7.67 9.21 -4.57
C THR A 124 6.72 8.01 -4.55
N ILE A 125 5.44 8.23 -4.25
CA ILE A 125 4.40 7.18 -4.19
C ILE A 125 4.07 6.55 -5.55
N PHE A 126 4.48 7.18 -6.66
CA PHE A 126 4.32 6.61 -8.01
C PHE A 126 5.07 5.28 -8.16
N TYR A 127 6.28 5.20 -7.59
CA TYR A 127 7.19 4.08 -7.86
C TYR A 127 6.73 2.76 -7.26
N PRO A 128 6.34 2.65 -5.98
CA PRO A 128 5.82 1.40 -5.43
C PRO A 128 4.56 0.95 -6.16
N PHE A 129 3.67 1.86 -6.54
CA PHE A 129 2.48 1.52 -7.33
C PHE A 129 2.84 1.01 -8.73
N MET A 130 3.76 1.66 -9.41
CA MET A 130 4.26 1.22 -10.72
C MET A 130 4.90 -0.18 -10.62
N HIS A 131 5.72 -0.44 -9.60
CA HIS A 131 6.36 -1.73 -9.42
C HIS A 131 5.32 -2.83 -9.16
N ALA A 132 4.37 -2.61 -8.25
CA ALA A 132 3.30 -3.56 -7.99
C ALA A 132 2.44 -3.82 -9.25
N SER A 133 2.11 -2.78 -10.02
CA SER A 133 1.35 -2.91 -11.27
C SER A 133 2.08 -3.69 -12.35
N ARG A 134 3.40 -3.57 -12.43
CA ARG A 134 4.21 -4.25 -13.46
C ARG A 134 4.58 -5.68 -13.07
N TYR A 135 4.99 -5.88 -11.84
CA TYR A 135 5.62 -7.11 -11.37
C TYR A 135 4.73 -7.92 -10.41
N GLY A 136 3.64 -7.34 -9.89
CA GLY A 136 2.68 -8.03 -9.03
C GLY A 136 1.62 -8.83 -9.81
N ARG A 137 2.00 -9.47 -10.92
CA ARG A 137 1.09 -10.23 -11.79
C ARG A 137 1.44 -11.70 -11.75
N GLY A 138 0.52 -12.53 -11.26
CA GLY A 138 0.74 -13.97 -11.14
C GLY A 138 0.14 -14.56 -9.88
N MET A 139 0.73 -15.64 -9.39
CA MET A 139 0.32 -16.31 -8.17
C MET A 139 1.00 -15.64 -6.96
N VAL A 140 0.20 -15.18 -6.02
CA VAL A 140 0.72 -14.61 -4.78
C VAL A 140 1.19 -15.72 -3.84
N LEU A 141 2.42 -15.60 -3.37
CA LEU A 141 3.04 -16.48 -2.39
C LEU A 141 3.28 -15.69 -1.11
N GLN A 142 2.98 -16.28 0.03
CA GLN A 142 3.29 -15.69 1.34
C GLN A 142 4.60 -16.30 1.86
N PRO A 143 5.70 -15.55 1.87
CA PRO A 143 6.96 -16.05 2.40
C PRO A 143 6.85 -16.23 3.92
N VAL A 144 7.49 -17.27 4.43
CA VAL A 144 7.73 -17.39 5.87
C VAL A 144 8.94 -16.52 6.20
N ILE A 145 8.72 -15.54 7.07
CA ILE A 145 9.75 -14.55 7.41
C ILE A 145 10.11 -14.73 8.88
N ASP A 146 11.40 -14.94 9.14
CA ASP A 146 11.97 -14.83 10.47
C ASP A 146 12.64 -13.45 10.56
N THR A 147 12.08 -12.57 11.36
CA THR A 147 12.52 -11.18 11.53
C THR A 147 12.27 -10.72 12.95
N PRO A 148 13.14 -9.87 13.51
CA PRO A 148 12.86 -9.23 14.76
C PRO A 148 11.53 -8.47 14.77
N VAL A 149 11.06 -8.21 15.97
CA VAL A 149 9.88 -7.40 16.22
C VAL A 149 10.25 -6.25 17.15
N HIS A 150 9.56 -5.13 17.02
CA HIS A 150 9.67 -4.01 17.92
C HIS A 150 8.27 -3.48 18.30
N ASP A 151 8.22 -2.79 19.42
CA ASP A 151 7.00 -2.11 19.85
C ASP A 151 7.06 -0.65 19.41
N THR A 152 5.91 -0.12 19.03
CA THR A 152 5.70 1.30 18.78
C THR A 152 4.74 1.86 19.82
N LYS A 153 4.47 3.16 19.77
CA LYS A 153 3.54 3.79 20.72
C LYS A 153 2.13 3.19 20.68
N GLU A 154 1.71 2.71 19.50
CA GLU A 154 0.32 2.30 19.24
C GLU A 154 0.18 0.82 18.89
N HIS A 155 1.28 0.13 18.58
CA HIS A 155 1.29 -1.27 18.16
C HIS A 155 2.41 -2.05 18.83
N GLU A 156 2.08 -3.26 19.31
CA GLU A 156 3.02 -4.21 19.89
C GLU A 156 3.40 -5.28 18.86
N ASN A 157 4.64 -5.81 18.98
CA ASN A 157 5.15 -6.90 18.15
C ASN A 157 5.11 -6.61 16.64
N VAL A 158 5.44 -5.40 16.24
CA VAL A 158 5.54 -5.01 14.83
C VAL A 158 6.76 -5.70 14.21
N THR A 159 6.55 -6.50 13.17
CA THR A 159 7.66 -7.16 12.47
C THR A 159 8.50 -6.13 11.71
N ASP A 160 9.82 -6.23 11.79
CA ASP A 160 10.73 -5.28 11.13
C ASP A 160 10.65 -5.37 9.61
N LEU A 161 10.34 -6.55 9.07
CA LEU A 161 10.19 -6.77 7.64
C LEU A 161 8.76 -7.16 7.28
N SER A 162 8.17 -6.49 6.31
CA SER A 162 6.94 -6.92 5.64
C SER A 162 7.26 -7.30 4.20
N SER A 163 6.81 -8.47 3.75
CA SER A 163 7.02 -8.87 2.36
C SER A 163 5.89 -9.75 1.81
N VAL A 164 5.84 -9.82 0.49
CA VAL A 164 5.01 -10.73 -0.30
C VAL A 164 5.79 -11.12 -1.55
N ALA A 165 5.59 -12.32 -2.06
CA ALA A 165 6.18 -12.76 -3.31
C ALA A 165 5.10 -13.04 -4.35
N VAL A 166 5.43 -12.86 -5.62
CA VAL A 166 4.53 -13.14 -6.76
C VAL A 166 5.30 -13.97 -7.78
N TRP A 167 4.76 -15.13 -8.11
CA TRP A 167 5.26 -16.01 -9.16
C TRP A 167 4.51 -15.77 -10.45
N ASN A 168 5.21 -15.34 -11.48
CA ASN A 168 4.71 -15.22 -12.83
C ASN A 168 5.11 -16.48 -13.63
N GLU A 169 4.18 -17.40 -13.83
CA GLU A 169 4.45 -18.66 -14.54
C GLU A 169 4.78 -18.46 -16.02
N ALA A 170 4.21 -17.43 -16.65
CA ALA A 170 4.43 -17.16 -18.07
C ALA A 170 5.84 -16.68 -18.39
N ASP A 171 6.42 -15.92 -17.48
CA ASP A 171 7.77 -15.35 -17.62
C ASP A 171 8.82 -16.11 -16.79
N GLU A 172 8.40 -17.13 -16.01
CA GLU A 172 9.21 -17.88 -15.06
C GLU A 172 9.95 -16.96 -14.08
N GLU A 173 9.26 -15.90 -13.61
CA GLU A 173 9.85 -14.87 -12.77
C GLU A 173 9.22 -14.84 -11.38
N LEU A 174 10.09 -14.81 -10.35
CA LEU A 174 9.70 -14.57 -8.97
C LEU A 174 10.02 -13.13 -8.59
N THR A 175 8.99 -12.35 -8.30
CA THR A 175 9.15 -11.00 -7.78
C THR A 175 8.88 -10.98 -6.29
N VAL A 176 9.80 -10.41 -5.51
CA VAL A 176 9.65 -10.19 -4.07
C VAL A 176 9.47 -8.71 -3.80
N PHE A 177 8.37 -8.35 -3.16
CA PHE A 177 8.14 -7.02 -2.63
C PHE A 177 8.43 -7.05 -1.13
N ALA A 178 9.27 -6.15 -0.67
CA ALA A 178 9.68 -6.09 0.73
C ALA A 178 9.88 -4.64 1.19
N VAL A 179 9.48 -4.36 2.42
CA VAL A 179 9.71 -3.07 3.08
C VAL A 179 10.28 -3.33 4.47
N ASN A 180 11.44 -2.74 4.74
CA ASN A 180 11.98 -2.65 6.08
C ASN A 180 11.23 -1.56 6.86
N ARG A 181 10.60 -1.94 7.98
CA ARG A 181 9.84 -1.05 8.87
C ARG A 181 10.68 -0.55 10.05
N ASN A 182 11.87 -1.12 10.24
CA ASN A 182 12.82 -0.66 11.24
C ASN A 182 13.62 0.52 10.65
N ILE A 183 13.52 1.69 11.27
CA ILE A 183 14.20 2.91 10.81
C ILE A 183 15.64 3.00 11.27
N ASP A 184 16.03 2.22 12.27
CA ASP A 184 17.33 2.27 12.92
C ASP A 184 18.32 1.21 12.36
N GLU A 185 17.78 0.16 11.70
CA GLU A 185 18.60 -0.96 11.23
C GLU A 185 18.46 -1.22 9.73
N ILE A 186 19.56 -1.60 9.11
CA ILE A 186 19.63 -2.03 7.72
C ILE A 186 19.69 -3.56 7.68
N TRP A 187 18.77 -4.17 6.95
CA TRP A 187 18.67 -5.62 6.81
C TRP A 187 19.24 -6.11 5.48
N ASN A 188 20.04 -7.19 5.51
CA ASN A 188 20.49 -7.88 4.31
C ASN A 188 19.54 -9.04 3.97
N LEU A 189 18.86 -8.97 2.84
CA LEU A 189 17.87 -9.95 2.36
C LEU A 189 18.52 -11.18 1.67
N LEU A 190 19.75 -11.55 1.97
CA LEU A 190 20.53 -12.54 1.23
C LEU A 190 20.10 -14.02 1.40
N GLN A 191 19.10 -14.33 2.23
CA GLN A 191 18.73 -15.73 2.55
C GLN A 191 17.48 -16.28 1.86
N ILE A 192 16.81 -15.55 1.00
CA ILE A 192 15.52 -15.96 0.42
C ILE A 192 15.64 -17.10 -0.62
N TYR A 193 16.82 -17.38 -1.16
CA TYR A 193 16.97 -18.21 -2.37
C TYR A 193 17.16 -19.72 -2.15
N GLU A 194 17.37 -20.21 -0.94
CA GLU A 194 17.66 -21.64 -0.75
C GLU A 194 16.42 -22.55 -0.81
N ALA A 195 15.23 -22.01 -0.61
CA ALA A 195 13.98 -22.79 -0.55
C ALA A 195 13.36 -23.17 -1.91
N TRP A 196 13.84 -22.61 -3.03
CA TRP A 196 13.22 -22.80 -4.34
C TRP A 196 13.77 -23.95 -5.18
N LYS A 197 14.91 -24.51 -4.82
CA LYS A 197 15.55 -25.58 -5.58
C LYS A 197 14.82 -26.93 -5.50
N ASP A 198 13.90 -27.10 -4.55
CA ASP A 198 13.22 -28.37 -4.28
C ASP A 198 11.75 -28.41 -4.74
N ILE A 199 11.26 -27.40 -5.48
CA ILE A 199 9.87 -27.33 -5.95
C ILE A 199 9.73 -27.60 -7.48
N SER A 200 10.81 -27.89 -8.16
CA SER A 200 10.81 -28.20 -9.60
C SER A 200 10.77 -29.69 -9.87
#